data_cb3f71d25f1f83cb2974cbff807b015e
#
_entry.id   cb3f71d25f1f83cb2974cbff807b015e
#
_cell.length_a   1.000
_cell.length_b   1.000
_cell.length_c   1.000
_cell.angle_alpha   90.00
_cell.angle_beta   90.00
_cell.angle_gamma   90.00
#
_symmetry.space_group_name_H-M   'P 1'
#
loop_
_entity.id
_entity.type
_entity.pdbx_description
1 polymer ?
#
loop_
_entity_poly.entity_id
_entity_poly.type
_entity_poly.pdbx_seq_one_letter_code
_entity_poly.pdbx_strand_id
1 'polypeptide(L)'
;MIRKPGQLIAVMLVNSLALVMVCRAQNGWTSSQVSSGGRDLNAVSFADSKRGWVAGDSGFLAYTEDGGSSWIERPLGIDRSINDIYFPTRERGFVLAGGSIFESSDGGHIWHEAHKFSPAEFDGATPELYSLRFNGKKRGWVVGSASRGDIVVNSIVAITRDSGETWQVLQVPTKQELIHIDFVDDRRGWIVGAGGAILHTDDAGETWVRQNSETNATLYHIDFRNEKQGWAVGERGTILRTEDGGQTWRSIVSPARSTLLSVQFVSEDDGWIVGRGGTILRSGDRGKTWLEQESGTKQNLYALFVDKKIGWAVGSRGLILKYQR
;
A
#
# COMPACT_ATOMS: atom_id res chain seq x y z
N MET A 1 59.65 28.24 71.40
CA MET A 1 59.19 28.91 70.15
C MET A 1 58.98 27.86 69.14
N ILE A 2 57.73 27.41 69.02
CA ILE A 2 57.32 26.23 68.17
C ILE A 2 56.55 26.78 66.99
N ARG A 3 57.07 26.59 65.78
CA ARG A 3 56.38 26.92 64.54
C ARG A 3 55.40 25.77 64.12
N LYS A 4 54.18 26.09 63.90
CA LYS A 4 53.17 25.18 63.34
C LYS A 4 53.37 25.02 61.83
N PRO A 5 53.19 23.85 61.24
CA PRO A 5 53.23 23.64 59.78
C PRO A 5 51.87 24.00 59.12
N GLY A 6 51.96 24.65 57.94
CA GLY A 6 50.83 25.06 57.15
C GLY A 6 50.17 23.85 56.46
N GLN A 7 48.89 23.88 56.46
CA GLN A 7 48.05 22.92 55.66
C GLN A 7 48.00 23.34 54.17
N LEU A 8 48.50 22.47 53.32
CA LEU A 8 48.20 22.54 51.85
C LEU A 8 46.78 22.08 51.60
N ILE A 9 45.94 22.97 51.08
CA ILE A 9 44.66 22.64 50.54
C ILE A 9 44.83 22.20 49.08
N ALA A 10 44.73 20.94 48.83
CA ALA A 10 44.65 20.40 47.45
C ALA A 10 43.23 20.64 46.87
N VAL A 11 43.17 21.54 45.91
CA VAL A 11 41.92 21.74 45.11
C VAL A 11 41.86 20.62 44.07
N MET A 12 40.99 19.64 44.29
CA MET A 12 40.64 18.68 43.27
C MET A 12 39.70 19.34 42.25
N LEU A 13 40.20 19.60 41.05
CA LEU A 13 39.42 19.93 39.88
C LEU A 13 38.74 18.64 39.39
N VAL A 14 37.45 18.49 39.68
CA VAL A 14 36.59 17.46 39.08
C VAL A 14 36.26 17.93 37.67
N ASN A 15 36.95 17.42 36.67
CA ASN A 15 36.55 17.52 35.27
C ASN A 15 35.33 16.62 35.04
N SER A 16 34.13 17.18 35.10
CA SER A 16 32.91 16.52 34.61
C SER A 16 32.95 16.50 33.09
N LEU A 17 33.39 15.38 32.49
CA LEU A 17 33.14 15.08 31.10
C LEU A 17 31.61 14.90 30.96
N ALA A 18 30.94 15.92 30.45
CA ALA A 18 29.58 15.78 29.96
C ALA A 18 29.63 14.86 28.72
N LEU A 19 29.20 13.60 28.89
CA LEU A 19 28.98 12.67 27.81
C LEU A 19 27.77 13.18 27.03
N VAL A 20 28.03 13.96 25.99
CA VAL A 20 26.99 14.31 25.00
C VAL A 20 26.63 13.02 24.29
N MET A 21 25.59 12.33 24.76
CA MET A 21 24.92 11.30 23.96
C MET A 21 24.37 11.99 22.73
N VAL A 22 25.10 11.93 21.62
CA VAL A 22 24.56 12.19 20.30
C VAL A 22 23.60 11.04 20.04
N CYS A 23 22.31 11.25 20.33
CA CYS A 23 21.25 10.39 19.86
C CYS A 23 21.27 10.47 18.31
N ARG A 24 22.00 9.55 17.66
CA ARG A 24 21.86 9.35 16.22
C ARG A 24 20.40 8.95 16.02
N ALA A 25 19.65 9.75 15.28
CA ALA A 25 18.35 9.35 14.78
C ALA A 25 18.55 7.96 14.14
N GLN A 26 17.94 6.93 14.71
CA GLN A 26 17.94 5.61 14.12
C GLN A 26 17.15 5.72 12.82
N ASN A 27 17.83 5.64 11.69
CA ASN A 27 17.18 5.44 10.40
C ASN A 27 16.41 4.12 10.47
N GLY A 28 15.10 4.16 10.52
CA GLY A 28 14.32 2.93 10.67
C GLY A 28 12.83 3.18 10.82
N TRP A 29 12.13 2.07 10.97
CA TRP A 29 10.69 2.07 11.18
C TRP A 29 10.37 2.30 12.67
N THR A 30 9.49 3.25 12.96
CA THR A 30 8.96 3.51 14.30
C THR A 30 7.48 3.19 14.33
N SER A 31 7.02 2.50 15.37
CA SER A 31 5.63 2.08 15.50
C SER A 31 4.81 3.10 16.26
N SER A 32 3.58 3.31 15.79
CA SER A 32 2.49 3.97 16.48
C SER A 32 1.20 3.19 16.24
N GLN A 33 0.13 3.55 16.94
CA GLN A 33 -1.19 2.99 16.72
C GLN A 33 -2.22 4.11 16.61
N VAL A 34 -3.15 3.95 15.67
CA VAL A 34 -4.37 4.72 15.69
C VAL A 34 -5.40 4.00 16.57
N SER A 35 -6.27 4.77 17.22
CA SER A 35 -7.35 4.20 18.06
C SER A 35 -8.44 3.57 17.18
N SER A 36 -8.12 2.46 16.53
CA SER A 36 -9.03 1.76 15.61
C SER A 36 -10.04 0.83 16.29
N GLY A 37 -10.00 0.73 17.64
CA GLY A 37 -10.79 -0.27 18.37
C GLY A 37 -10.37 -1.71 18.09
N GLY A 38 -9.12 -1.94 17.67
CA GLY A 38 -8.58 -3.25 17.31
C GLY A 38 -8.86 -3.69 15.87
N ARG A 39 -9.46 -2.82 15.04
CA ARG A 39 -9.71 -3.05 13.61
C ARG A 39 -8.40 -3.04 12.83
N ASP A 40 -8.29 -3.85 11.79
CA ASP A 40 -7.15 -3.88 10.89
C ASP A 40 -7.20 -2.67 9.93
N LEU A 41 -6.04 -2.17 9.52
CA LEU A 41 -5.88 -1.11 8.52
C LEU A 41 -5.41 -1.74 7.22
N ASN A 42 -6.26 -1.68 6.19
CA ASN A 42 -6.03 -2.37 4.91
C ASN A 42 -5.41 -1.45 3.85
N ALA A 43 -5.57 -0.14 4.00
CA ALA A 43 -5.13 0.83 3.00
C ALA A 43 -4.54 2.09 3.63
N VAL A 44 -3.58 2.70 2.91
CA VAL A 44 -2.93 3.96 3.28
C VAL A 44 -2.66 4.78 2.03
N SER A 45 -2.95 6.09 2.09
CA SER A 45 -2.66 7.03 1.01
C SER A 45 -2.24 8.38 1.58
N PHE A 46 -1.20 8.99 0.99
CA PHE A 46 -0.77 10.33 1.36
C PHE A 46 -0.77 11.23 0.12
N ALA A 47 -1.41 12.39 0.24
CA ALA A 47 -1.41 13.41 -0.80
C ALA A 47 -0.13 14.26 -0.78
N ASP A 48 0.52 14.35 0.37
CA ASP A 48 1.83 15.00 0.59
C ASP A 48 2.44 14.49 1.92
N SER A 49 3.59 15.04 2.33
CA SER A 49 4.28 14.61 3.57
C SER A 49 3.52 14.85 4.87
N LYS A 50 2.42 15.60 4.84
CA LYS A 50 1.62 15.96 6.02
C LYS A 50 0.23 15.35 6.00
N ARG A 51 -0.44 15.36 4.84
CA ARG A 51 -1.84 14.94 4.70
C ARG A 51 -1.93 13.54 4.16
N GLY A 52 -2.58 12.67 4.94
CA GLY A 52 -2.75 11.28 4.57
C GLY A 52 -3.96 10.66 5.24
N TRP A 53 -4.30 9.48 4.76
CA TRP A 53 -5.46 8.70 5.17
C TRP A 53 -5.06 7.27 5.43
N VAL A 54 -5.69 6.66 6.42
CA VAL A 54 -5.67 5.22 6.67
C VAL A 54 -7.09 4.71 6.73
N ALA A 55 -7.33 3.53 6.19
CA ALA A 55 -8.64 2.93 6.10
C ALA A 55 -8.58 1.42 6.39
N GLY A 56 -9.68 0.82 6.83
CA GLY A 56 -9.69 -0.57 7.21
C GLY A 56 -11.07 -1.14 7.53
N ASP A 57 -11.09 -2.12 8.43
CA ASP A 57 -12.26 -2.92 8.75
C ASP A 57 -13.42 -2.09 9.31
N SER A 58 -14.65 -2.56 9.03
CA SER A 58 -15.91 -1.95 9.52
C SER A 58 -16.01 -0.46 9.23
N GLY A 59 -15.61 -0.04 8.00
CA GLY A 59 -15.69 1.33 7.54
C GLY A 59 -14.77 2.30 8.27
N PHE A 60 -13.75 1.78 8.97
CA PHE A 60 -12.79 2.63 9.65
C PHE A 60 -12.05 3.52 8.66
N LEU A 61 -12.05 4.81 8.92
CA LEU A 61 -11.35 5.81 8.14
C LEU A 61 -10.82 6.88 9.08
N ALA A 62 -9.55 7.23 8.97
CA ALA A 62 -8.94 8.32 9.72
C ALA A 62 -7.95 9.09 8.86
N TYR A 63 -7.82 10.40 9.13
CA TYR A 63 -6.91 11.27 8.40
C TYR A 63 -5.92 11.95 9.34
N THR A 64 -4.81 12.39 8.76
CA THR A 64 -3.76 13.18 9.42
C THR A 64 -3.45 14.43 8.61
N GLU A 65 -3.06 15.52 9.32
CA GLU A 65 -2.54 16.74 8.72
C GLU A 65 -1.10 17.05 9.19
N ASP A 66 -0.54 16.19 10.04
CA ASP A 66 0.77 16.36 10.66
C ASP A 66 1.75 15.21 10.35
N GLY A 67 1.49 14.49 9.23
CA GLY A 67 2.31 13.39 8.76
C GLY A 67 2.24 12.16 9.65
N GLY A 68 1.07 11.88 10.20
CA GLY A 68 0.79 10.70 11.02
C GLY A 68 1.25 10.81 12.46
N SER A 69 1.52 12.03 12.96
CA SER A 69 1.77 12.26 14.39
C SER A 69 0.48 12.22 15.19
N SER A 70 -0.63 12.64 14.59
CA SER A 70 -1.99 12.46 15.10
C SER A 70 -2.96 12.02 14.00
N TRP A 71 -4.03 11.34 14.38
CA TRP A 71 -5.06 10.83 13.48
C TRP A 71 -6.45 11.21 13.97
N ILE A 72 -7.30 11.69 13.06
CA ILE A 72 -8.68 12.08 13.33
C ILE A 72 -9.61 11.11 12.61
N GLU A 73 -10.41 10.38 13.35
CA GLU A 73 -11.38 9.43 12.81
C GLU A 73 -12.52 10.15 12.06
N ARG A 74 -12.86 9.62 10.88
CA ARG A 74 -13.95 10.10 10.01
C ARG A 74 -14.63 8.90 9.36
N PRO A 75 -15.38 8.08 10.14
CA PRO A 75 -15.95 6.85 9.61
C PRO A 75 -16.97 7.15 8.50
N LEU A 76 -16.99 6.27 7.50
CA LEU A 76 -17.97 6.34 6.40
C LEU A 76 -19.40 6.00 6.84
N GLY A 77 -19.59 5.47 8.04
CA GLY A 77 -20.90 5.02 8.54
C GLY A 77 -21.37 3.72 7.89
N ILE A 78 -20.46 2.89 7.39
CA ILE A 78 -20.71 1.57 6.81
C ILE A 78 -20.09 0.48 7.69
N ASP A 79 -20.66 -0.73 7.63
CA ASP A 79 -20.13 -1.91 8.36
C ASP A 79 -19.46 -2.91 7.39
N ARG A 80 -18.63 -2.38 6.49
CA ARG A 80 -17.84 -3.17 5.54
C ARG A 80 -16.39 -2.73 5.59
N SER A 81 -15.48 -3.65 5.32
CA SER A 81 -14.06 -3.32 5.21
C SER A 81 -13.83 -2.38 4.03
N ILE A 82 -12.99 -1.38 4.25
CA ILE A 82 -12.44 -0.55 3.19
C ILE A 82 -11.20 -1.27 2.66
N ASN A 83 -11.19 -1.57 1.36
CA ASN A 83 -10.12 -2.33 0.72
C ASN A 83 -9.06 -1.43 0.06
N ASP A 84 -9.45 -0.26 -0.45
CA ASP A 84 -8.53 0.72 -1.05
C ASP A 84 -8.94 2.15 -0.73
N ILE A 85 -7.95 3.02 -0.60
CA ILE A 85 -8.10 4.46 -0.53
C ILE A 85 -7.07 5.11 -1.46
N TYR A 86 -7.55 5.95 -2.38
CA TYR A 86 -6.73 6.52 -3.42
C TYR A 86 -7.03 8.00 -3.64
N PHE A 87 -6.00 8.84 -3.62
CA PHE A 87 -6.10 10.27 -3.88
C PHE A 87 -5.28 10.64 -5.13
N PRO A 88 -5.92 10.78 -6.32
CA PRO A 88 -5.24 11.27 -7.52
C PRO A 88 -4.85 12.74 -7.42
N THR A 89 -5.56 13.53 -6.61
CA THR A 89 -5.23 14.92 -6.28
C THR A 89 -5.40 15.17 -4.79
N ARG A 90 -5.04 16.35 -4.31
CA ARG A 90 -5.23 16.70 -2.89
C ARG A 90 -6.69 16.83 -2.47
N GLU A 91 -7.54 17.20 -3.41
CA GLU A 91 -8.97 17.45 -3.16
C GLU A 91 -9.82 16.21 -3.46
N ARG A 92 -9.43 15.45 -4.49
CA ARG A 92 -10.23 14.32 -4.96
C ARG A 92 -9.72 13.00 -4.42
N GLY A 93 -10.58 12.27 -3.72
CA GLY A 93 -10.28 10.98 -3.15
C GLY A 93 -11.35 9.93 -3.45
N PHE A 94 -10.96 8.66 -3.42
CA PHE A 94 -11.82 7.51 -3.61
C PHE A 94 -11.58 6.48 -2.52
N VAL A 95 -12.65 5.80 -2.12
CA VAL A 95 -12.65 4.67 -1.19
C VAL A 95 -13.45 3.54 -1.80
N LEU A 96 -12.92 2.31 -1.70
CA LEU A 96 -13.61 1.09 -2.10
C LEU A 96 -14.05 0.29 -0.88
N ALA A 97 -15.34 -0.07 -0.83
CA ALA A 97 -15.88 -0.93 0.22
C ALA A 97 -17.01 -1.81 -0.32
N GLY A 98 -16.81 -3.14 -0.28
CA GLY A 98 -17.72 -4.06 -0.97
C GLY A 98 -17.78 -3.76 -2.45
N GLY A 99 -18.99 -3.72 -3.01
CA GLY A 99 -19.24 -3.33 -4.41
C GLY A 99 -19.37 -1.82 -4.63
N SER A 100 -19.06 -0.97 -3.63
CA SER A 100 -19.30 0.46 -3.69
C SER A 100 -18.02 1.28 -3.87
N ILE A 101 -18.11 2.35 -4.65
CA ILE A 101 -17.10 3.39 -4.83
C ILE A 101 -17.62 4.64 -4.14
N PHE A 102 -16.90 5.13 -3.13
CA PHE A 102 -17.16 6.41 -2.50
C PHE A 102 -16.18 7.44 -3.04
N GLU A 103 -16.64 8.67 -3.21
CA GLU A 103 -15.85 9.80 -3.68
C GLU A 103 -15.91 10.98 -2.71
N SER A 104 -14.79 11.68 -2.61
CA SER A 104 -14.69 12.99 -1.96
C SER A 104 -14.07 13.97 -2.94
N SER A 105 -14.56 15.23 -2.90
CA SER A 105 -14.03 16.36 -3.68
C SER A 105 -13.40 17.47 -2.81
N ASP A 106 -13.31 17.25 -1.49
CA ASP A 106 -12.86 18.23 -0.50
C ASP A 106 -11.68 17.72 0.36
N GLY A 107 -10.86 16.78 -0.21
CA GLY A 107 -9.72 16.22 0.47
C GLY A 107 -10.07 15.13 1.48
N GLY A 108 -11.26 14.53 1.35
CA GLY A 108 -11.70 13.42 2.19
C GLY A 108 -12.45 13.85 3.45
N HIS A 109 -12.90 15.11 3.54
CA HIS A 109 -13.70 15.55 4.68
C HIS A 109 -15.16 15.09 4.59
N ILE A 110 -15.71 15.06 3.36
CA ILE A 110 -17.05 14.56 3.07
C ILE A 110 -16.96 13.49 1.99
N TRP A 111 -17.65 12.37 2.20
CA TRP A 111 -17.69 11.23 1.30
C TRP A 111 -19.14 10.95 0.89
N HIS A 112 -19.36 10.63 -0.37
CA HIS A 112 -20.64 10.16 -0.89
C HIS A 112 -20.46 8.89 -1.73
N GLU A 113 -21.44 8.00 -1.73
CA GLU A 113 -21.44 6.83 -2.61
C GLU A 113 -21.64 7.32 -4.05
N ALA A 114 -20.56 7.30 -4.85
CA ALA A 114 -20.59 7.75 -6.23
C ALA A 114 -21.09 6.67 -7.18
N HIS A 115 -20.79 5.39 -6.89
CA HIS A 115 -21.25 4.27 -7.69
C HIS A 115 -21.35 3.00 -6.84
N LYS A 116 -22.26 2.12 -7.22
CA LYS A 116 -22.44 0.81 -6.59
C LYS A 116 -22.75 -0.25 -7.62
N PHE A 117 -21.89 -1.23 -7.73
CA PHE A 117 -22.13 -2.45 -8.47
C PHE A 117 -23.11 -3.34 -7.70
N SER A 118 -24.13 -3.82 -8.37
CA SER A 118 -25.17 -4.67 -7.77
C SER A 118 -24.95 -6.14 -8.13
N PRO A 119 -25.40 -7.10 -7.30
CA PRO A 119 -25.37 -8.52 -7.66
C PRO A 119 -26.08 -8.83 -8.96
N ALA A 120 -27.08 -8.04 -9.38
CA ALA A 120 -27.81 -8.25 -10.62
C ALA A 120 -26.92 -8.11 -11.87
N GLU A 121 -25.85 -7.33 -11.81
CA GLU A 121 -24.87 -7.16 -12.89
C GLU A 121 -23.94 -8.39 -13.03
N PHE A 122 -23.91 -9.28 -12.03
CA PHE A 122 -23.04 -10.45 -11.94
C PHE A 122 -23.83 -11.75 -11.71
N ASP A 123 -24.98 -11.89 -12.32
CA ASP A 123 -25.85 -13.08 -12.23
C ASP A 123 -26.16 -13.49 -10.77
N GLY A 124 -26.36 -12.51 -9.89
CA GLY A 124 -26.64 -12.70 -8.47
C GLY A 124 -25.42 -12.92 -7.58
N ALA A 125 -24.20 -12.86 -8.12
CA ALA A 125 -22.97 -12.93 -7.34
C ALA A 125 -22.67 -11.59 -6.66
N THR A 126 -22.15 -11.63 -5.43
CA THR A 126 -21.82 -10.43 -4.65
C THR A 126 -20.52 -9.82 -5.13
N PRO A 127 -20.50 -8.53 -5.59
CA PRO A 127 -19.30 -7.86 -6.00
C PRO A 127 -18.48 -7.39 -4.79
N GLU A 128 -17.17 -7.50 -4.92
CA GLU A 128 -16.15 -6.96 -4.01
C GLU A 128 -15.07 -6.28 -4.84
N LEU A 129 -14.75 -5.01 -4.52
CA LEU A 129 -13.76 -4.20 -5.22
C LEU A 129 -12.50 -4.08 -4.37
N TYR A 130 -11.32 -4.19 -5.00
CA TYR A 130 -10.04 -4.25 -4.28
C TYR A 130 -9.08 -3.12 -4.61
N SER A 131 -9.06 -2.61 -5.85
CA SER A 131 -8.13 -1.55 -6.22
C SER A 131 -8.70 -0.64 -7.29
N LEU A 132 -8.43 0.65 -7.18
CA LEU A 132 -8.89 1.69 -8.10
C LEU A 132 -7.74 2.62 -8.47
N ARG A 133 -7.64 2.97 -9.77
CA ARG A 133 -6.69 3.95 -10.26
C ARG A 133 -7.35 4.88 -11.27
N PHE A 134 -6.94 6.15 -11.24
CA PHE A 134 -7.29 7.13 -12.26
C PHE A 134 -6.03 7.61 -12.97
N ASN A 135 -6.15 7.79 -14.29
CA ASN A 135 -5.17 8.51 -15.06
C ASN A 135 -5.80 9.82 -15.60
N GLY A 136 -5.24 10.94 -15.17
CA GLY A 136 -5.84 12.24 -15.40
C GLY A 136 -7.16 12.39 -14.65
N LYS A 137 -8.07 13.23 -15.19
CA LYS A 137 -9.32 13.55 -14.48
C LYS A 137 -10.47 12.62 -14.85
N LYS A 138 -10.50 12.11 -16.10
CA LYS A 138 -11.70 11.49 -16.67
C LYS A 138 -11.66 9.96 -16.67
N ARG A 139 -10.49 9.36 -16.91
CA ARG A 139 -10.37 7.92 -17.08
C ARG A 139 -9.94 7.25 -15.81
N GLY A 140 -10.66 6.21 -15.40
CA GLY A 140 -10.35 5.42 -14.23
C GLY A 140 -10.75 3.96 -14.41
N TRP A 141 -10.14 3.09 -13.61
CA TRP A 141 -10.37 1.65 -13.62
C TRP A 141 -10.52 1.16 -12.20
N VAL A 142 -11.40 0.18 -12.03
CA VAL A 142 -11.56 -0.55 -10.78
C VAL A 142 -11.49 -2.04 -11.06
N VAL A 143 -10.87 -2.79 -10.15
CA VAL A 143 -10.75 -4.24 -10.22
C VAL A 143 -11.29 -4.90 -8.95
N GLY A 144 -11.74 -6.13 -9.12
CA GLY A 144 -12.31 -6.92 -8.05
C GLY A 144 -12.76 -8.30 -8.51
N SER A 145 -13.70 -8.87 -7.76
CA SER A 145 -14.35 -10.14 -8.10
C SER A 145 -15.81 -10.13 -7.68
N ALA A 146 -16.60 -11.02 -8.28
CA ALA A 146 -17.95 -11.33 -7.81
C ALA A 146 -18.02 -12.79 -7.37
N SER A 147 -18.56 -13.03 -6.17
CA SER A 147 -18.53 -14.34 -5.51
C SER A 147 -19.93 -14.81 -5.10
N ARG A 148 -20.13 -16.13 -5.10
CA ARG A 148 -21.27 -16.82 -4.48
C ARG A 148 -20.76 -17.59 -3.26
N GLY A 149 -21.01 -17.07 -2.05
CA GLY A 149 -20.31 -17.51 -0.86
C GLY A 149 -18.80 -17.29 -1.05
N ASP A 150 -18.00 -18.31 -0.77
CA ASP A 150 -16.54 -18.25 -0.86
C ASP A 150 -15.97 -18.54 -2.27
N ILE A 151 -16.86 -18.74 -3.26
CA ILE A 151 -16.45 -19.11 -4.63
C ILE A 151 -16.51 -17.88 -5.53
N VAL A 152 -15.34 -17.46 -6.03
CA VAL A 152 -15.24 -16.45 -7.08
C VAL A 152 -15.78 -17.02 -8.38
N VAL A 153 -16.77 -16.35 -8.98
CA VAL A 153 -17.42 -16.77 -10.22
C VAL A 153 -17.09 -15.85 -11.39
N ASN A 154 -16.79 -14.58 -11.11
CA ASN A 154 -16.41 -13.59 -12.13
C ASN A 154 -15.30 -12.68 -11.63
N SER A 155 -14.37 -12.35 -12.53
CA SER A 155 -13.48 -11.20 -12.35
C SER A 155 -14.26 -9.92 -12.61
N ILE A 156 -13.95 -8.86 -11.90
CA ILE A 156 -14.45 -7.50 -12.16
C ILE A 156 -13.29 -6.66 -12.68
N VAL A 157 -13.43 -6.11 -13.88
CA VAL A 157 -12.66 -4.98 -14.39
C VAL A 157 -13.70 -4.01 -14.96
N ALA A 158 -13.77 -2.81 -14.40
CA ALA A 158 -14.65 -1.78 -14.93
C ALA A 158 -13.87 -0.50 -15.22
N ILE A 159 -14.31 0.22 -16.26
CA ILE A 159 -13.70 1.46 -16.73
C ILE A 159 -14.71 2.61 -16.67
N THR A 160 -14.23 3.78 -16.24
CA THR A 160 -14.94 5.05 -16.45
C THR A 160 -14.16 5.93 -17.44
N ARG A 161 -14.90 6.76 -18.21
CA ARG A 161 -14.35 7.74 -19.15
C ARG A 161 -14.87 9.16 -18.88
N ASP A 162 -15.71 9.30 -17.86
CA ASP A 162 -16.45 10.52 -17.47
C ASP A 162 -16.23 10.90 -16.00
N SER A 163 -15.06 10.59 -15.47
CA SER A 163 -14.68 10.95 -14.08
C SER A 163 -15.42 10.13 -13.01
N GLY A 164 -15.89 8.90 -13.32
CA GLY A 164 -16.57 8.05 -12.38
C GLY A 164 -18.09 8.23 -12.32
N GLU A 165 -18.67 9.08 -13.19
CA GLU A 165 -20.13 9.24 -13.30
C GLU A 165 -20.78 7.95 -13.78
N THR A 166 -20.15 7.28 -14.77
CA THR A 166 -20.57 5.96 -15.25
C THR A 166 -19.41 4.97 -15.29
N TRP A 167 -19.75 3.69 -15.09
CA TRP A 167 -18.79 2.59 -15.12
C TRP A 167 -19.27 1.49 -16.05
N GLN A 168 -18.37 1.01 -16.91
CA GLN A 168 -18.63 -0.09 -17.82
C GLN A 168 -17.80 -1.30 -17.41
N VAL A 169 -18.45 -2.42 -17.09
CA VAL A 169 -17.78 -3.71 -16.84
C VAL A 169 -17.26 -4.28 -18.15
N LEU A 170 -16.00 -4.69 -18.17
CA LEU A 170 -15.31 -5.23 -19.32
C LEU A 170 -15.21 -6.75 -19.23
N GLN A 171 -15.19 -7.43 -20.39
CA GLN A 171 -14.83 -8.84 -20.47
C GLN A 171 -13.31 -8.99 -20.44
N VAL A 172 -12.81 -9.85 -19.54
CA VAL A 172 -11.37 -10.12 -19.40
C VAL A 172 -11.08 -11.61 -19.52
N PRO A 173 -9.85 -12.02 -19.94
CA PRO A 173 -9.52 -13.42 -20.24
C PRO A 173 -9.21 -14.24 -18.98
N THR A 174 -9.98 -14.04 -17.90
CA THR A 174 -9.88 -14.78 -16.65
C THR A 174 -11.19 -14.73 -15.88
N LYS A 175 -11.35 -15.66 -14.91
CA LYS A 175 -12.41 -15.62 -13.89
C LYS A 175 -11.84 -15.61 -12.48
N GLN A 176 -10.54 -15.37 -12.36
CA GLN A 176 -9.85 -15.30 -11.07
C GLN A 176 -10.19 -13.99 -10.34
N GLU A 177 -10.03 -13.98 -9.05
CA GLU A 177 -10.05 -12.76 -8.25
C GLU A 177 -8.91 -11.83 -8.70
N LEU A 178 -9.25 -10.58 -9.04
CA LEU A 178 -8.30 -9.54 -9.44
C LEU A 178 -8.14 -8.54 -8.28
N ILE A 179 -6.90 -8.35 -7.83
CA ILE A 179 -6.64 -7.74 -6.51
C ILE A 179 -6.03 -6.34 -6.63
N HIS A 180 -5.12 -6.12 -7.55
CA HIS A 180 -4.44 -4.83 -7.67
C HIS A 180 -4.24 -4.43 -9.13
N ILE A 181 -4.37 -3.13 -9.41
CA ILE A 181 -4.17 -2.52 -10.73
C ILE A 181 -3.16 -1.38 -10.63
N ASP A 182 -2.26 -1.28 -11.61
CA ASP A 182 -1.31 -0.19 -11.73
C ASP A 182 -1.18 0.28 -13.19
N PHE A 183 -0.94 1.58 -13.38
CA PHE A 183 -0.75 2.22 -14.68
C PHE A 183 0.49 3.11 -14.66
N VAL A 184 1.35 2.97 -15.67
CA VAL A 184 2.56 3.81 -15.81
C VAL A 184 2.32 5.07 -16.64
N ASP A 185 1.33 5.05 -17.51
CA ASP A 185 0.92 6.16 -18.37
C ASP A 185 -0.57 6.04 -18.74
N ASP A 186 -1.04 6.84 -19.69
CA ASP A 186 -2.44 6.89 -20.11
C ASP A 186 -2.88 5.68 -20.97
N ARG A 187 -1.98 4.75 -21.29
CA ARG A 187 -2.24 3.61 -22.17
C ARG A 187 -1.92 2.26 -21.54
N ARG A 188 -0.84 2.18 -20.75
CA ARG A 188 -0.27 0.90 -20.31
C ARG A 188 -0.52 0.65 -18.84
N GLY A 189 -1.15 -0.49 -18.56
CA GLY A 189 -1.46 -0.90 -17.21
C GLY A 189 -1.42 -2.41 -17.02
N TRP A 190 -1.34 -2.83 -15.76
CA TRP A 190 -1.29 -4.23 -15.36
C TRP A 190 -2.23 -4.47 -14.19
N ILE A 191 -2.79 -5.68 -14.17
CA ILE A 191 -3.63 -6.19 -13.08
C ILE A 191 -3.04 -7.50 -12.60
N VAL A 192 -3.03 -7.71 -11.28
CA VAL A 192 -2.64 -8.99 -10.67
C VAL A 192 -3.75 -9.56 -9.81
N GLY A 193 -3.68 -10.89 -9.57
CA GLY A 193 -4.68 -11.56 -8.76
C GLY A 193 -4.37 -13.02 -8.44
N ALA A 194 -5.40 -13.75 -8.07
CA ALA A 194 -5.34 -15.15 -7.68
C ALA A 194 -4.83 -16.05 -8.81
N GLY A 195 -4.23 -17.19 -8.43
CA GLY A 195 -3.75 -18.20 -9.37
C GLY A 195 -2.66 -17.68 -10.32
N GLY A 196 -1.86 -16.71 -9.88
CA GLY A 196 -0.79 -16.10 -10.66
C GLY A 196 -1.31 -15.25 -11.83
N ALA A 197 -2.55 -14.77 -11.76
CA ALA A 197 -3.10 -13.92 -12.82
C ALA A 197 -2.29 -12.65 -12.97
N ILE A 198 -1.83 -12.36 -14.20
CA ILE A 198 -1.31 -11.07 -14.63
C ILE A 198 -2.01 -10.73 -15.94
N LEU A 199 -2.68 -9.58 -15.99
CA LEU A 199 -3.27 -9.01 -17.20
C LEU A 199 -2.53 -7.73 -17.57
N HIS A 200 -2.42 -7.44 -18.85
CA HIS A 200 -1.78 -6.25 -19.40
C HIS A 200 -2.66 -5.58 -20.45
N THR A 201 -2.59 -4.26 -20.52
CA THR A 201 -3.22 -3.43 -21.55
C THR A 201 -2.22 -2.46 -22.15
N ASP A 202 -2.35 -2.21 -23.47
CA ASP A 202 -1.64 -1.16 -24.22
C ASP A 202 -2.59 -0.11 -24.79
N ASP A 203 -3.89 -0.25 -24.56
CA ASP A 203 -4.95 0.57 -25.15
C ASP A 203 -5.79 1.31 -24.09
N ALA A 204 -5.15 1.67 -22.98
CA ALA A 204 -5.77 2.39 -21.89
C ALA A 204 -6.88 1.60 -21.19
N GLY A 205 -6.70 0.28 -21.08
CA GLY A 205 -7.62 -0.61 -20.38
C GLY A 205 -8.89 -0.94 -21.12
N GLU A 206 -8.97 -0.65 -22.42
CA GLU A 206 -10.12 -1.05 -23.25
C GLU A 206 -10.13 -2.55 -23.47
N THR A 207 -8.94 -3.14 -23.67
CA THR A 207 -8.75 -4.59 -23.75
C THR A 207 -7.60 -5.04 -22.86
N TRP A 208 -7.70 -6.29 -22.39
CA TRP A 208 -6.73 -6.90 -21.50
C TRP A 208 -6.29 -8.26 -22.03
N VAL A 209 -4.98 -8.51 -22.01
CA VAL A 209 -4.39 -9.79 -22.41
C VAL A 209 -3.68 -10.43 -21.22
N ARG A 210 -3.76 -11.75 -21.11
CA ARG A 210 -3.09 -12.48 -20.02
C ARG A 210 -1.61 -12.65 -20.33
N GLN A 211 -0.76 -12.36 -19.36
CA GLN A 211 0.68 -12.64 -19.36
C GLN A 211 0.98 -13.92 -18.57
N ASN A 212 2.07 -14.62 -18.93
CA ASN A 212 2.50 -15.80 -18.21
C ASN A 212 3.38 -15.41 -17.03
N SER A 213 2.89 -15.60 -15.82
CA SER A 213 3.62 -15.32 -14.57
C SER A 213 4.53 -16.45 -14.10
N GLU A 214 4.43 -17.64 -14.71
CA GLU A 214 5.12 -18.88 -14.31
C GLU A 214 4.88 -19.31 -12.85
N THR A 215 3.80 -18.81 -12.21
CA THR A 215 3.41 -19.18 -10.85
C THR A 215 1.89 -19.36 -10.74
N ASN A 216 1.48 -20.16 -9.74
CA ASN A 216 0.08 -20.27 -9.31
C ASN A 216 -0.16 -19.56 -7.98
N ALA A 217 0.85 -18.87 -7.43
CA ALA A 217 0.69 -18.09 -6.20
C ALA A 217 -0.26 -16.91 -6.43
N THR A 218 -1.11 -16.61 -5.47
CA THR A 218 -1.87 -15.37 -5.48
C THR A 218 -0.91 -14.19 -5.43
N LEU A 219 -1.05 -13.25 -6.38
CA LEU A 219 -0.29 -12.01 -6.45
C LEU A 219 -1.17 -10.89 -5.88
N TYR A 220 -0.70 -10.23 -4.83
CA TYR A 220 -1.48 -9.23 -4.10
C TYR A 220 -1.22 -7.80 -4.55
N HIS A 221 -0.03 -7.51 -5.07
CA HIS A 221 0.32 -6.15 -5.47
C HIS A 221 1.28 -6.15 -6.65
N ILE A 222 1.16 -5.15 -7.50
CA ILE A 222 2.04 -4.90 -8.64
C ILE A 222 2.41 -3.43 -8.68
N ASP A 223 3.68 -3.13 -9.02
CA ASP A 223 4.20 -1.76 -9.17
C ASP A 223 5.10 -1.70 -10.40
N PHE A 224 4.84 -0.76 -11.29
CA PHE A 224 5.63 -0.49 -12.47
C PHE A 224 6.24 0.90 -12.40
N ARG A 225 7.54 0.99 -12.64
CA ARG A 225 8.25 2.29 -12.68
C ARG A 225 8.24 2.94 -14.05
N ASN A 226 8.12 2.13 -15.08
CA ASN A 226 8.03 2.54 -16.49
C ASN A 226 7.43 1.38 -17.30
N GLU A 227 7.31 1.58 -18.60
CA GLU A 227 6.74 0.58 -19.53
C GLU A 227 7.42 -0.79 -19.55
N LYS A 228 8.64 -0.90 -19.01
CA LYS A 228 9.46 -2.13 -19.07
C LYS A 228 9.67 -2.78 -17.73
N GLN A 229 9.84 -1.96 -16.67
CA GLN A 229 10.28 -2.45 -15.36
C GLN A 229 9.12 -2.49 -14.38
N GLY A 230 8.82 -3.69 -13.90
CA GLY A 230 7.75 -3.94 -12.94
C GLY A 230 8.05 -5.09 -12.00
N TRP A 231 7.35 -5.10 -10.87
CA TRP A 231 7.44 -6.11 -9.82
C TRP A 231 6.05 -6.50 -9.35
N ALA A 232 5.84 -7.79 -9.12
CA ALA A 232 4.64 -8.31 -8.48
C ALA A 232 5.01 -9.17 -7.28
N VAL A 233 4.24 -9.07 -6.20
CA VAL A 233 4.48 -9.79 -4.96
C VAL A 233 3.26 -10.58 -4.51
N GLY A 234 3.50 -11.66 -3.77
CA GLY A 234 2.41 -12.56 -3.43
C GLY A 234 2.69 -13.58 -2.34
N GLU A 235 1.92 -14.66 -2.37
CA GLU A 235 1.99 -15.76 -1.42
C GLU A 235 3.37 -16.41 -1.36
N ARG A 236 3.68 -16.99 -0.18
CA ARG A 236 4.91 -17.77 0.05
C ARG A 236 6.20 -17.03 -0.31
N GLY A 237 6.23 -15.71 -0.10
CA GLY A 237 7.39 -14.88 -0.42
C GLY A 237 7.63 -14.71 -1.92
N THR A 238 6.61 -14.91 -2.76
CA THR A 238 6.73 -14.72 -4.21
C THR A 238 7.09 -13.29 -4.54
N ILE A 239 8.17 -13.10 -5.28
CA ILE A 239 8.58 -11.84 -5.91
C ILE A 239 8.84 -12.15 -7.38
N LEU A 240 8.09 -11.51 -8.27
CA LEU A 240 8.29 -11.56 -9.70
C LEU A 240 8.84 -10.21 -10.18
N ARG A 241 9.70 -10.21 -11.17
CA ARG A 241 10.28 -9.04 -11.79
C ARG A 241 10.27 -9.17 -13.31
N THR A 242 9.96 -8.07 -13.99
CA THR A 242 10.07 -7.95 -15.44
C THR A 242 10.98 -6.78 -15.84
N GLU A 243 11.61 -6.88 -17.02
CA GLU A 243 12.40 -5.81 -17.66
C GLU A 243 11.92 -5.54 -19.11
N ASP A 244 10.80 -6.17 -19.51
CA ASP A 244 10.26 -6.12 -20.88
C ASP A 244 8.75 -5.88 -20.92
N GLY A 245 8.18 -5.25 -19.85
CA GLY A 245 6.75 -4.95 -19.77
C GLY A 245 5.88 -6.18 -19.50
N GLY A 246 6.48 -7.23 -18.91
CA GLY A 246 5.79 -8.46 -18.58
C GLY A 246 5.69 -9.46 -19.74
N GLN A 247 6.43 -9.27 -20.84
CA GLN A 247 6.58 -10.32 -21.84
C GLN A 247 7.25 -11.54 -21.22
N THR A 248 8.20 -11.30 -20.30
CA THR A 248 8.77 -12.32 -19.41
C THR A 248 8.76 -11.86 -17.97
N TRP A 249 8.34 -12.78 -17.06
CA TRP A 249 8.40 -12.60 -15.63
C TRP A 249 9.42 -13.57 -15.03
N ARG A 250 10.30 -13.08 -14.17
CA ARG A 250 11.33 -13.89 -13.51
C ARG A 250 11.12 -13.88 -12.01
N SER A 251 11.16 -15.07 -11.40
CA SER A 251 11.14 -15.19 -9.94
C SER A 251 12.45 -14.68 -9.35
N ILE A 252 12.35 -13.81 -8.35
CA ILE A 252 13.48 -13.31 -7.56
C ILE A 252 13.49 -14.02 -6.21
N VAL A 253 14.67 -14.40 -5.75
CA VAL A 253 14.82 -15.07 -4.44
C VAL A 253 14.43 -14.08 -3.33
N SER A 254 13.41 -14.45 -2.56
CA SER A 254 12.98 -13.69 -1.39
C SER A 254 13.68 -14.19 -0.13
N PRO A 255 14.17 -13.29 0.75
CA PRO A 255 14.65 -13.70 2.07
C PRO A 255 13.51 -14.14 3.00
N ALA A 256 12.26 -13.71 2.75
CA ALA A 256 11.08 -14.06 3.52
C ALA A 256 10.26 -15.17 2.85
N ARG A 257 9.65 -16.03 3.67
CA ARG A 257 8.68 -17.05 3.22
C ARG A 257 7.24 -16.66 3.50
N SER A 258 7.02 -15.57 4.24
CA SER A 258 5.70 -15.01 4.52
C SER A 258 5.04 -14.46 3.26
N THR A 259 3.72 -14.32 3.29
CA THR A 259 2.99 -13.65 2.22
C THR A 259 3.40 -12.18 2.16
N LEU A 260 3.78 -11.72 0.97
CA LEU A 260 4.10 -10.33 0.66
C LEU A 260 2.85 -9.65 0.10
N LEU A 261 2.48 -8.49 0.64
CA LEU A 261 1.16 -7.89 0.42
C LEU A 261 1.19 -6.56 -0.32
N SER A 262 2.28 -5.81 -0.22
CA SER A 262 2.43 -4.55 -0.96
C SER A 262 3.88 -4.35 -1.38
N VAL A 263 4.10 -3.84 -2.60
CA VAL A 263 5.40 -3.46 -3.14
C VAL A 263 5.31 -2.05 -3.70
N GLN A 264 6.32 -1.21 -3.45
CA GLN A 264 6.39 0.12 -4.04
C GLN A 264 7.85 0.55 -4.25
N PHE A 265 8.13 1.12 -5.42
CA PHE A 265 9.42 1.71 -5.76
C PHE A 265 9.33 3.23 -5.70
N VAL A 266 10.22 3.86 -4.95
CA VAL A 266 10.31 5.33 -4.81
C VAL A 266 11.24 5.95 -5.85
N SER A 267 12.13 5.14 -6.42
CA SER A 267 13.05 5.49 -7.52
C SER A 267 13.31 4.25 -8.37
N GLU A 268 14.16 4.37 -9.39
CA GLU A 268 14.55 3.20 -10.19
C GLU A 268 15.21 2.10 -9.34
N ASP A 269 16.00 2.47 -8.33
CA ASP A 269 16.80 1.53 -7.55
C ASP A 269 16.17 1.16 -6.22
N ASP A 270 15.44 2.09 -5.54
CA ASP A 270 14.99 1.94 -4.15
C ASP A 270 13.53 1.47 -4.09
N GLY A 271 13.34 0.22 -3.70
CA GLY A 271 12.04 -0.43 -3.58
C GLY A 271 11.81 -1.02 -2.19
N TRP A 272 10.54 -1.10 -1.80
CA TRP A 272 10.09 -1.61 -0.52
C TRP A 272 8.97 -2.62 -0.70
N ILE A 273 8.95 -3.64 0.15
CA ILE A 273 7.90 -4.64 0.25
C ILE A 273 7.50 -4.78 1.71
N VAL A 274 6.21 -4.90 1.96
CA VAL A 274 5.68 -5.27 3.27
C VAL A 274 4.79 -6.51 3.17
N GLY A 275 4.63 -7.21 4.31
CA GLY A 275 3.86 -8.45 4.31
C GLY A 275 3.48 -8.97 5.70
N ARG A 276 3.04 -10.21 5.74
CA ARG A 276 2.60 -10.87 6.97
C ARG A 276 3.77 -11.07 7.93
N GLY A 277 3.44 -11.11 9.24
CA GLY A 277 4.42 -11.36 10.31
C GLY A 277 5.41 -10.23 10.52
N GLY A 278 5.06 -8.99 10.13
CA GLY A 278 5.92 -7.81 10.26
C GLY A 278 7.04 -7.75 9.23
N THR A 279 6.92 -8.53 8.14
CA THR A 279 7.94 -8.55 7.07
C THR A 279 8.06 -7.19 6.42
N ILE A 280 9.28 -6.66 6.37
CA ILE A 280 9.68 -5.51 5.55
C ILE A 280 10.93 -5.89 4.78
N LEU A 281 10.90 -5.73 3.46
CA LEU A 281 12.07 -5.93 2.60
C LEU A 281 12.40 -4.64 1.90
N ARG A 282 13.70 -4.40 1.65
CA ARG A 282 14.19 -3.27 0.87
C ARG A 282 15.15 -3.74 -0.21
N SER A 283 15.03 -3.16 -1.38
CA SER A 283 16.00 -3.27 -2.47
C SER A 283 16.64 -1.92 -2.74
N GLY A 284 17.92 -1.91 -3.08
CA GLY A 284 18.66 -0.74 -3.55
C GLY A 284 19.28 -0.97 -4.94
N ASP A 285 18.81 -2.01 -5.67
CA ASP A 285 19.43 -2.48 -6.93
C ASP A 285 18.39 -2.85 -8.01
N ARG A 286 17.25 -2.12 -8.04
CA ARG A 286 16.15 -2.34 -8.99
C ARG A 286 15.38 -3.63 -8.72
N GLY A 287 15.29 -4.05 -7.46
CA GLY A 287 14.60 -5.29 -7.08
C GLY A 287 15.29 -6.57 -7.57
N LYS A 288 16.59 -6.52 -7.88
CA LYS A 288 17.38 -7.72 -8.20
C LYS A 288 17.65 -8.54 -6.95
N THR A 289 17.91 -7.84 -5.83
CA THR A 289 18.06 -8.43 -4.51
C THR A 289 17.25 -7.68 -3.47
N TRP A 290 16.82 -8.39 -2.44
CA TRP A 290 16.01 -7.86 -1.35
C TRP A 290 16.64 -8.21 -0.01
N LEU A 291 16.67 -7.24 0.90
CA LEU A 291 17.21 -7.37 2.25
C LEU A 291 16.11 -7.13 3.27
N GLU A 292 16.02 -8.00 4.26
CA GLU A 292 15.08 -7.86 5.36
C GLU A 292 15.44 -6.66 6.23
N GLN A 293 14.44 -5.89 6.64
CA GLN A 293 14.54 -4.75 7.53
C GLN A 293 13.79 -5.05 8.81
N GLU A 294 14.33 -4.59 9.94
CA GLU A 294 13.64 -4.73 11.21
C GLU A 294 12.42 -3.81 11.28
N SER A 295 11.26 -4.39 11.44
CA SER A 295 9.98 -3.68 11.63
C SER A 295 9.65 -3.40 13.09
N GLY A 296 10.31 -4.08 14.03
CA GLY A 296 9.99 -4.05 15.46
C GLY A 296 8.65 -4.71 15.84
N THR A 297 8.01 -5.43 14.92
CA THR A 297 6.71 -6.06 15.14
C THR A 297 6.61 -7.44 14.49
N LYS A 298 5.64 -8.25 14.95
CA LYS A 298 5.21 -9.50 14.30
C LYS A 298 3.78 -9.40 13.75
N GLN A 299 3.16 -8.24 13.83
CA GLN A 299 1.83 -8.00 13.26
C GLN A 299 1.92 -7.94 11.74
N ASN A 300 0.80 -8.29 11.06
CA ASN A 300 0.76 -8.19 9.61
C ASN A 300 0.79 -6.72 9.17
N LEU A 301 1.47 -6.47 8.07
CA LEU A 301 1.51 -5.19 7.37
C LEU A 301 0.81 -5.38 6.02
N TYR A 302 -0.32 -4.71 5.81
CA TYR A 302 -1.19 -4.94 4.66
C TYR A 302 -0.93 -3.99 3.52
N ALA A 303 -0.65 -2.71 3.82
CA ALA A 303 -0.41 -1.70 2.80
C ALA A 303 0.81 -0.84 3.13
N LEU A 304 1.41 -0.29 2.08
CA LEU A 304 2.61 0.52 2.12
C LEU A 304 2.38 1.80 1.29
N PHE A 305 2.81 2.93 1.83
CA PHE A 305 3.00 4.16 1.08
C PHE A 305 4.39 4.69 1.38
N VAL A 306 5.23 4.86 0.37
CA VAL A 306 6.59 5.39 0.51
C VAL A 306 6.86 6.50 -0.49
N ASP A 307 7.56 7.53 0.01
CA ASP A 307 8.15 8.62 -0.75
C ASP A 307 9.67 8.64 -0.50
N LYS A 308 10.41 9.50 -1.20
CA LYS A 308 11.89 9.56 -1.14
C LYS A 308 12.45 9.73 0.28
N LYS A 309 11.70 10.32 1.21
CA LYS A 309 12.17 10.66 2.57
C LYS A 309 11.43 9.96 3.69
N ILE A 310 10.19 9.60 3.45
CA ILE A 310 9.27 9.11 4.46
C ILE A 310 8.46 7.94 3.91
N GLY A 311 7.97 7.09 4.80
CA GLY A 311 7.08 6.00 4.44
C GLY A 311 6.15 5.63 5.59
N TRP A 312 5.05 5.00 5.24
CA TRP A 312 4.10 4.44 6.19
C TRP A 312 3.73 3.03 5.75
N ALA A 313 3.71 2.12 6.71
CA ALA A 313 3.13 0.80 6.54
C ALA A 313 2.02 0.61 7.57
N VAL A 314 0.89 0.11 7.13
CA VAL A 314 -0.28 -0.08 8.00
C VAL A 314 -0.67 -1.54 8.07
N GLY A 315 -1.31 -1.94 9.17
CA GLY A 315 -1.61 -3.34 9.36
C GLY A 315 -2.55 -3.66 10.52
N SER A 316 -2.35 -4.84 11.08
CA SER A 316 -3.24 -5.42 12.08
C SER A 316 -3.41 -4.54 13.31
N ARG A 317 -4.64 -4.48 13.82
CA ARG A 317 -5.03 -3.83 15.09
C ARG A 317 -4.68 -2.36 15.16
N GLY A 318 -4.80 -1.62 14.03
CA GLY A 318 -4.51 -0.20 13.98
C GLY A 318 -3.02 0.15 13.98
N LEU A 319 -2.14 -0.83 13.69
CA LEU A 319 -0.71 -0.60 13.62
C LEU A 319 -0.37 0.34 12.46
N ILE A 320 0.45 1.33 12.76
CA ILE A 320 1.09 2.20 11.78
C ILE A 320 2.59 2.20 12.06
N LEU A 321 3.38 1.87 11.06
CA LEU A 321 4.82 2.07 11.07
C LEU A 321 5.15 3.30 10.24
N LYS A 322 6.00 4.18 10.75
CA LYS A 322 6.51 5.34 10.03
C LYS A 322 8.01 5.19 9.82
N TYR A 323 8.45 5.37 8.58
CA TYR A 323 9.85 5.40 8.19
C TYR A 323 10.30 6.84 7.99
N GLN A 324 11.46 7.18 8.54
CA GLN A 324 12.17 8.45 8.29
C GLN A 324 13.63 8.13 7.92
N ARG A 325 14.08 8.71 6.82
CA ARG A 325 15.45 8.56 6.33
C ARG A 325 16.39 9.58 6.96
#